data_64758b2032b041bc9df898cadfa358b9
#
_entry.id   64758b2032b041bc9df898cadfa358b9
#
_cell.length_a   1.000
_cell.length_b   1.000
_cell.length_c   1.000
_cell.angle_alpha   90.00
_cell.angle_beta   90.00
_cell.angle_gamma   90.00
#
_symmetry.space_group_name_H-M   'P 1'
#
loop_
_entity.id
_entity.type
_entity.pdbx_description
1 polymer ?
#
loop_
_entity_poly.entity_id
_entity_poly.type
_entity_poly.pdbx_seq_one_letter_code
_entity_poly.pdbx_strand_id
1 'polypeptide(L)'
;MGMLRKKFVATAIAVFLAAAPAGIALAQKDAAAENTAAEAESATDEQPGTGKFDHPFEQPEGMEAEDIGVKIGDQGDTHGFDHNSAVAALCIGGIAAVAATAVALYLSKKRKKEEAQKAALHERRLLNAAEAFIAKNPVLYADMADMLRTRKCRMIYAREDGVFFRDDDGFYENGTYVFAAKNETAARKILLLFPEEYEGVKNSAFVCHGKKQAEFCRSFFGFDRVTDCYQVTYTPPAPLPLKGALRFEKAGEKQLQTIIDTYALESPDTLRKLVAAKKINCAYATDADEDGNARGNFVGYIGQHPEGSMGLLLIFPKFRRHGYAEELESYQINEIRAEGRTPYAHIITDNFKSISLQKKLGANVADELVIWMSRSDREKK
;
A
#
# COMPACT_ATOMS: atom_id res chain seq x y z
N MET A 1 -16.59 39.70 15.77
CA MET A 1 -17.67 38.78 15.26
C MET A 1 -17.42 37.30 15.56
N GLY A 2 -16.35 36.90 16.25
CA GLY A 2 -15.99 35.50 16.55
C GLY A 2 -16.40 34.97 17.92
N MET A 3 -16.77 35.78 18.85
CA MET A 3 -17.13 35.34 20.21
C MET A 3 -18.62 35.04 20.45
N LEU A 4 -19.53 35.60 19.67
CA LEU A 4 -20.97 35.34 19.82
C LEU A 4 -21.41 33.95 19.27
N ARG A 5 -20.70 33.41 18.29
CA ARG A 5 -21.03 32.08 17.72
C ARG A 5 -20.70 30.91 18.64
N LYS A 6 -19.67 31.02 19.49
CA LYS A 6 -19.31 29.95 20.46
C LYS A 6 -20.25 29.82 21.64
N LYS A 7 -20.93 30.89 22.03
CA LYS A 7 -21.89 30.87 23.15
C LYS A 7 -23.25 30.27 22.76
N PHE A 8 -23.66 30.41 21.49
CA PHE A 8 -24.93 29.85 21.01
C PHE A 8 -24.90 28.31 20.86
N VAL A 9 -23.76 27.74 20.50
CA VAL A 9 -23.59 26.27 20.36
C VAL A 9 -23.50 25.61 21.74
N ALA A 10 -22.90 26.26 22.74
CA ALA A 10 -22.78 25.72 24.09
C ALA A 10 -24.12 25.71 24.82
N THR A 11 -25.01 26.70 24.58
CA THR A 11 -26.33 26.77 25.23
C THR A 11 -27.30 25.75 24.63
N ALA A 12 -27.20 25.43 23.32
CA ALA A 12 -28.04 24.38 22.71
C ALA A 12 -27.68 22.95 23.21
N ILE A 13 -26.41 22.71 23.54
CA ILE A 13 -25.94 21.42 24.07
C ILE A 13 -26.35 21.25 25.54
N ALA A 14 -26.37 22.30 26.35
CA ALA A 14 -26.77 22.24 27.76
C ALA A 14 -28.27 21.97 27.98
N VAL A 15 -29.12 22.45 27.05
CA VAL A 15 -30.60 22.19 27.14
C VAL A 15 -30.93 20.74 26.72
N PHE A 16 -30.08 20.09 25.90
CA PHE A 16 -30.31 18.72 25.44
C PHE A 16 -29.88 17.66 26.48
N LEU A 17 -28.97 17.99 27.39
CA LEU A 17 -28.52 17.08 28.48
C LEU A 17 -29.46 17.06 29.69
N ALA A 18 -30.34 18.04 29.82
CA ALA A 18 -31.28 18.13 30.95
C ALA A 18 -32.65 17.47 30.70
N ALA A 19 -32.94 17.02 29.47
CA ALA A 19 -34.23 16.46 29.05
C ALA A 19 -34.19 15.01 28.58
N ALA A 20 -33.17 14.20 28.95
CA ALA A 20 -33.11 12.80 28.61
C ALA A 20 -33.55 11.91 29.75
N PRO A 21 -34.73 11.26 29.70
CA PRO A 21 -35.06 10.20 30.65
C PRO A 21 -34.43 8.87 30.20
N ALA A 22 -33.72 8.24 31.12
CA ALA A 22 -33.57 6.79 31.42
C ALA A 22 -33.60 5.73 30.28
N GLY A 23 -33.42 6.06 28.99
CA GLY A 23 -33.48 5.08 27.90
C GLY A 23 -32.13 4.57 27.35
N ILE A 24 -31.01 5.11 27.81
CA ILE A 24 -29.68 4.80 27.26
C ILE A 24 -28.93 3.69 28.04
N ALA A 25 -29.47 3.27 29.18
CA ALA A 25 -28.81 2.23 30.00
C ALA A 25 -29.04 0.78 29.56
N LEU A 26 -29.91 0.53 28.56
CA LEU A 26 -30.21 -0.84 28.08
C LEU A 26 -29.34 -1.30 26.89
N ALA A 27 -28.65 -0.39 26.19
CA ALA A 27 -27.86 -0.75 24.97
C ALA A 27 -26.44 -1.20 25.28
N GLN A 28 -25.95 -1.17 26.51
CA GLN A 28 -24.61 -1.58 26.91
C GLN A 28 -24.50 -3.00 27.49
N LYS A 29 -25.64 -3.68 27.68
CA LYS A 29 -25.64 -5.03 28.29
C LYS A 29 -25.68 -6.18 27.29
N ASP A 30 -26.02 -5.91 26.01
CA ASP A 30 -26.15 -6.96 25.00
C ASP A 30 -24.90 -7.18 24.15
N ALA A 31 -23.82 -6.42 24.38
CA ALA A 31 -22.55 -6.57 23.64
C ALA A 31 -21.53 -7.54 24.27
N ALA A 32 -21.85 -8.15 25.41
CA ALA A 32 -20.96 -9.04 26.16
C ALA A 32 -21.36 -10.54 26.11
N ALA A 33 -22.43 -10.91 25.40
CA ALA A 33 -22.97 -12.26 25.41
C ALA A 33 -22.84 -13.06 24.10
N GLU A 34 -22.20 -12.52 23.04
CA GLU A 34 -22.11 -13.19 21.72
C GLU A 34 -20.72 -13.72 21.36
N ASN A 35 -19.83 -13.93 22.30
CA ASN A 35 -18.46 -14.39 22.01
C ASN A 35 -18.11 -15.81 22.50
N THR A 36 -19.11 -16.68 22.71
CA THR A 36 -18.88 -18.08 23.10
C THR A 36 -19.89 -19.04 22.44
N ALA A 37 -19.90 -19.12 21.11
CA ALA A 37 -20.51 -20.27 20.42
C ALA A 37 -20.11 -20.28 18.94
N ALA A 38 -18.94 -20.81 18.59
CA ALA A 38 -18.61 -21.30 17.26
C ALA A 38 -17.38 -22.24 17.33
N GLU A 39 -17.56 -23.38 18.00
CA GLU A 39 -16.77 -24.58 17.72
C GLU A 39 -17.71 -25.78 17.71
N ALA A 40 -17.55 -26.62 16.72
CA ALA A 40 -18.18 -27.93 16.43
C ALA A 40 -19.37 -27.90 15.43
N GLU A 41 -19.10 -28.29 14.19
CA GLU A 41 -19.59 -29.56 13.65
C GLU A 41 -19.08 -29.72 12.19
N SER A 42 -18.51 -30.87 11.96
CA SER A 42 -17.98 -31.36 10.69
C SER A 42 -18.96 -32.23 9.95
N ALA A 43 -18.82 -32.27 8.62
CA ALA A 43 -19.11 -33.35 7.68
C ALA A 43 -20.57 -33.70 7.35
N THR A 44 -20.94 -33.58 6.08
CA THR A 44 -21.22 -34.72 5.21
C THR A 44 -21.49 -34.27 3.76
N ASP A 45 -21.01 -35.10 2.83
CA ASP A 45 -21.25 -35.13 1.38
C ASP A 45 -22.73 -35.13 0.97
N GLU A 46 -23.03 -34.49 -0.18
CA GLU A 46 -23.79 -35.10 -1.31
C GLU A 46 -24.03 -34.04 -2.44
N GLN A 47 -23.60 -34.39 -3.65
CA GLN A 47 -24.10 -33.86 -4.94
C GLN A 47 -25.12 -34.88 -5.50
N PRO A 48 -25.83 -34.64 -6.63
CA PRO A 48 -26.10 -33.44 -7.44
C PRO A 48 -27.61 -33.27 -7.81
N GLY A 49 -27.97 -32.10 -8.36
CA GLY A 49 -29.29 -31.87 -8.91
C GLY A 49 -29.35 -30.76 -9.94
N THR A 50 -29.35 -31.09 -11.20
CA THR A 50 -29.66 -30.25 -12.36
C THR A 50 -31.10 -29.78 -12.32
N GLY A 51 -31.32 -28.43 -12.40
CA GLY A 51 -32.64 -27.86 -12.56
C GLY A 51 -32.58 -26.54 -13.30
N LYS A 52 -32.97 -26.57 -14.59
CA LYS A 52 -33.30 -25.42 -15.40
C LYS A 52 -34.49 -24.68 -14.76
N PHE A 53 -34.43 -23.40 -14.64
CA PHE A 53 -35.59 -22.52 -14.52
C PHE A 53 -35.43 -21.33 -15.46
N ASP A 54 -36.06 -21.48 -16.63
CA ASP A 54 -36.56 -20.37 -17.44
C ASP A 54 -37.84 -19.87 -16.78
N HIS A 55 -37.94 -18.57 -16.49
CA HIS A 55 -39.19 -17.81 -16.56
C HIS A 55 -38.90 -16.30 -16.52
N PRO A 56 -39.57 -15.52 -17.40
CA PRO A 56 -39.37 -14.09 -17.51
C PRO A 56 -40.11 -13.32 -16.42
N PHE A 57 -39.49 -12.25 -15.94
CA PHE A 57 -40.11 -11.31 -15.01
C PHE A 57 -41.15 -10.46 -15.79
N GLU A 58 -42.42 -10.66 -15.48
CA GLU A 58 -43.51 -9.74 -15.84
C GLU A 58 -43.51 -8.53 -14.91
N GLN A 59 -43.56 -7.33 -15.49
CA GLN A 59 -43.84 -6.10 -14.76
C GLN A 59 -45.33 -6.04 -14.40
N PRO A 60 -45.71 -5.62 -13.17
CA PRO A 60 -47.09 -5.27 -12.89
C PRO A 60 -47.38 -3.86 -13.38
N GLU A 61 -48.33 -3.76 -14.31
CA GLU A 61 -48.96 -2.52 -14.75
C GLU A 61 -49.89 -1.97 -13.66
N GLY A 62 -49.94 -0.63 -13.57
CA GLY A 62 -51.13 0.15 -13.28
C GLY A 62 -51.62 0.15 -11.84
N MET A 63 -51.24 1.18 -11.07
CA MET A 63 -52.12 1.73 -10.01
C MET A 63 -52.46 3.16 -10.38
N GLU A 64 -53.71 3.36 -10.79
CA GLU A 64 -54.33 4.66 -11.00
C GLU A 64 -54.50 5.38 -9.65
N ALA A 65 -54.24 6.67 -9.65
CA ALA A 65 -54.47 7.55 -8.50
C ALA A 65 -55.97 7.79 -8.34
N GLU A 66 -56.56 7.22 -7.29
CA GLU A 66 -57.90 7.59 -6.88
C GLU A 66 -57.91 8.96 -6.20
N ASP A 67 -58.73 9.80 -6.79
CA ASP A 67 -59.12 11.15 -6.38
C ASP A 67 -59.69 11.14 -4.95
N ILE A 68 -58.93 11.64 -3.94
CA ILE A 68 -59.52 11.95 -2.63
C ILE A 68 -60.04 13.38 -2.70
N GLY A 69 -61.31 13.46 -3.09
CA GLY A 69 -62.08 14.69 -3.07
C GLY A 69 -62.31 15.16 -1.64
N VAL A 70 -61.52 16.12 -1.18
CA VAL A 70 -61.80 16.87 0.06
C VAL A 70 -62.83 17.94 -0.27
N LYS A 71 -64.09 17.72 0.18
CA LYS A 71 -65.12 18.78 0.22
C LYS A 71 -64.73 19.83 1.24
N ILE A 72 -64.35 21.02 0.75
CA ILE A 72 -64.22 22.21 1.58
C ILE A 72 -65.62 22.72 1.86
N GLY A 73 -66.13 22.47 3.05
CA GLY A 73 -67.34 23.07 3.58
C GLY A 73 -67.04 24.52 3.93
N ASP A 74 -67.73 25.42 3.24
CA ASP A 74 -67.79 26.83 3.55
C ASP A 74 -68.65 27.03 4.81
N GLN A 75 -68.01 27.34 5.94
CA GLN A 75 -68.63 28.06 7.06
C GLN A 75 -67.59 28.98 7.70
N GLY A 76 -67.83 30.27 7.49
CA GLY A 76 -67.06 31.31 8.10
C GLY A 76 -67.25 31.32 9.60
N ASP A 77 -66.06 31.22 10.29
CA ASP A 77 -65.87 31.78 11.59
C ASP A 77 -64.44 32.31 11.65
N THR A 78 -64.31 33.60 11.63
CA THR A 78 -63.07 34.34 11.88
C THR A 78 -62.70 34.21 13.36
N HIS A 79 -62.17 33.05 13.77
CA HIS A 79 -61.45 32.96 15.01
C HIS A 79 -60.04 33.50 14.76
N GLY A 80 -59.73 34.62 15.44
CA GLY A 80 -58.41 35.25 15.40
C GLY A 80 -57.34 34.20 15.67
N PHE A 81 -56.39 34.10 14.75
CA PHE A 81 -55.19 33.28 14.96
C PHE A 81 -54.46 33.77 16.18
N ASP A 82 -54.57 33.01 17.29
CA ASP A 82 -53.89 33.31 18.53
C ASP A 82 -52.39 33.24 18.26
N HIS A 83 -51.72 34.38 18.49
CA HIS A 83 -50.26 34.54 18.29
C HIS A 83 -49.47 33.46 19.02
N ASN A 84 -49.98 32.96 20.12
CA ASN A 84 -49.36 31.88 20.91
C ASN A 84 -49.41 30.52 20.20
N SER A 85 -50.47 30.21 19.45
CA SER A 85 -50.57 28.98 18.67
C SER A 85 -49.62 28.94 17.48
N ALA A 86 -49.43 30.10 16.80
CA ALA A 86 -48.48 30.23 15.70
C ALA A 86 -47.00 30.09 16.18
N VAL A 87 -46.67 30.68 17.32
CA VAL A 87 -45.35 30.56 17.95
C VAL A 87 -45.09 29.12 18.42
N ALA A 88 -46.07 28.44 18.98
CA ALA A 88 -45.93 27.03 19.38
C ALA A 88 -45.73 26.11 18.18
N ALA A 89 -46.43 26.31 17.07
CA ALA A 89 -46.23 25.53 15.83
C ALA A 89 -44.85 25.76 15.22
N LEU A 90 -44.32 26.99 15.21
CA LEU A 90 -42.97 27.31 14.75
C LEU A 90 -41.89 26.69 15.68
N CYS A 91 -42.08 26.66 16.97
CA CYS A 91 -41.17 26.02 17.93
C CYS A 91 -41.13 24.49 17.74
N ILE A 92 -42.29 23.84 17.59
CA ILE A 92 -42.40 22.39 17.36
C ILE A 92 -41.77 22.02 16.01
N GLY A 93 -42.02 22.79 14.92
CA GLY A 93 -41.40 22.60 13.63
C GLY A 93 -39.86 22.75 13.65
N GLY A 94 -39.37 23.75 14.39
CA GLY A 94 -37.94 23.96 14.61
C GLY A 94 -37.25 22.80 15.36
N ILE A 95 -37.88 22.30 16.42
CA ILE A 95 -37.36 21.14 17.18
C ILE A 95 -37.34 19.86 16.32
N ALA A 96 -38.41 19.62 15.52
CA ALA A 96 -38.49 18.48 14.64
C ALA A 96 -37.41 18.55 13.53
N ALA A 97 -37.13 19.72 12.96
CA ALA A 97 -36.10 19.91 11.96
C ALA A 97 -34.67 19.67 12.53
N VAL A 98 -34.40 20.15 13.75
CA VAL A 98 -33.13 19.90 14.48
C VAL A 98 -32.96 18.40 14.76
N ALA A 99 -34.00 17.73 15.23
CA ALA A 99 -33.97 16.29 15.51
C ALA A 99 -33.75 15.48 14.24
N ALA A 100 -34.44 15.81 13.13
CA ALA A 100 -34.24 15.17 11.82
C ALA A 100 -32.82 15.34 11.30
N THR A 101 -32.24 16.55 11.44
CA THR A 101 -30.86 16.84 11.05
C THR A 101 -29.85 16.02 11.91
N ALA A 102 -30.08 15.93 13.20
CA ALA A 102 -29.24 15.14 14.12
C ALA A 102 -29.25 13.64 13.76
N VAL A 103 -30.47 13.10 13.47
CA VAL A 103 -30.65 11.71 13.03
C VAL A 103 -29.95 11.48 11.68
N ALA A 104 -30.09 12.38 10.70
CA ALA A 104 -29.44 12.29 9.41
C ALA A 104 -27.91 12.30 9.53
N LEU A 105 -27.36 13.17 10.38
CA LEU A 105 -25.92 13.22 10.70
C LEU A 105 -25.43 11.94 11.39
N TYR A 106 -26.21 11.42 12.34
CA TYR A 106 -25.89 10.15 13.00
C TYR A 106 -25.86 8.97 12.00
N LEU A 107 -26.90 8.84 11.16
CA LEU A 107 -26.99 7.80 10.15
C LEU A 107 -25.87 7.92 9.11
N SER A 108 -25.53 9.13 8.67
CA SER A 108 -24.40 9.40 7.77
C SER A 108 -23.06 8.96 8.39
N LYS A 109 -22.82 9.28 9.68
CA LYS A 109 -21.62 8.83 10.39
C LYS A 109 -21.58 7.31 10.56
N LYS A 110 -22.71 6.69 10.86
CA LYS A 110 -22.83 5.23 10.98
C LYS A 110 -22.51 4.54 9.65
N ARG A 111 -23.11 5.00 8.54
CA ARG A 111 -22.83 4.46 7.19
C ARG A 111 -21.36 4.60 6.84
N LYS A 112 -20.74 5.76 7.04
CA LYS A 112 -19.30 5.98 6.79
C LYS A 112 -18.44 5.03 7.61
N LYS A 113 -18.79 4.76 8.86
CA LYS A 113 -18.07 3.79 9.71
C LYS A 113 -18.21 2.36 9.18
N GLU A 114 -19.41 1.94 8.77
CA GLU A 114 -19.66 0.62 8.19
C GLU A 114 -18.94 0.43 6.86
N GLU A 115 -18.94 1.45 6.00
CA GLU A 115 -18.19 1.46 4.73
C GLU A 115 -16.68 1.35 4.97
N ALA A 116 -16.15 2.12 5.94
CA ALA A 116 -14.73 2.04 6.31
C ALA A 116 -14.35 0.65 6.88
N GLN A 117 -15.21 0.03 7.69
CA GLN A 117 -14.99 -1.32 8.20
C GLN A 117 -15.00 -2.38 7.08
N LYS A 118 -15.93 -2.26 6.13
CA LYS A 118 -15.99 -3.16 4.96
C LYS A 118 -14.74 -3.00 4.09
N ALA A 119 -14.29 -1.76 3.86
CA ALA A 119 -13.07 -1.47 3.11
C ALA A 119 -11.83 -2.07 3.80
N ALA A 120 -11.67 -1.86 5.10
CA ALA A 120 -10.56 -2.41 5.88
C ALA A 120 -10.55 -3.95 5.89
N LEU A 121 -11.74 -4.59 5.97
CA LEU A 121 -11.84 -6.05 5.88
C LEU A 121 -11.47 -6.56 4.49
N HIS A 122 -11.89 -5.85 3.45
CA HIS A 122 -11.53 -6.18 2.07
C HIS A 122 -10.03 -6.07 1.85
N GLU A 123 -9.41 -4.97 2.26
CA GLU A 123 -7.96 -4.75 2.19
C GLU A 123 -7.18 -5.85 2.92
N ARG A 124 -7.60 -6.20 4.14
CA ARG A 124 -6.99 -7.30 4.91
C ARG A 124 -7.09 -8.65 4.18
N ARG A 125 -8.22 -8.94 3.52
CA ARG A 125 -8.36 -10.16 2.71
C ARG A 125 -7.41 -10.19 1.53
N LEU A 126 -7.25 -9.06 0.83
CA LEU A 126 -6.29 -8.95 -0.27
C LEU A 126 -4.86 -9.14 0.23
N LEU A 127 -4.49 -8.52 1.35
CA LEU A 127 -3.16 -8.67 1.93
C LEU A 127 -2.87 -10.13 2.32
N ASN A 128 -3.78 -10.79 3.03
CA ASN A 128 -3.62 -12.21 3.39
C ASN A 128 -3.48 -13.11 2.14
N ALA A 129 -4.23 -12.83 1.07
CA ALA A 129 -4.13 -13.57 -0.19
C ALA A 129 -2.78 -13.31 -0.90
N ALA A 130 -2.28 -12.07 -0.86
CA ALA A 130 -0.97 -11.72 -1.39
C ALA A 130 0.15 -12.45 -0.62
N GLU A 131 0.11 -12.43 0.71
CA GLU A 131 1.06 -13.15 1.56
C GLU A 131 1.07 -14.66 1.26
N ALA A 132 -0.12 -15.27 1.10
CA ALA A 132 -0.25 -16.68 0.75
C ALA A 132 0.31 -17.01 -0.65
N PHE A 133 0.19 -16.10 -1.61
CA PHE A 133 0.80 -16.25 -2.94
C PHE A 133 2.33 -16.14 -2.86
N ILE A 134 2.84 -15.10 -2.20
CA ILE A 134 4.26 -14.81 -2.02
C ILE A 134 4.99 -15.94 -1.31
N ALA A 135 4.36 -16.55 -0.31
CA ALA A 135 4.92 -17.68 0.44
C ALA A 135 5.21 -18.92 -0.42
N LYS A 136 4.66 -19.03 -1.64
CA LYS A 136 4.93 -20.15 -2.55
C LYS A 136 6.35 -20.12 -3.12
N ASN A 137 6.95 -18.94 -3.28
CA ASN A 137 8.35 -18.77 -3.69
C ASN A 137 8.96 -17.53 -2.99
N PRO A 138 9.38 -17.68 -1.71
CA PRO A 138 9.82 -16.55 -0.89
C PRO A 138 11.12 -15.91 -1.38
N VAL A 139 11.90 -16.60 -2.22
CA VAL A 139 13.10 -16.01 -2.85
C VAL A 139 12.69 -15.13 -4.02
N LEU A 140 11.86 -15.62 -4.94
CA LEU A 140 11.41 -14.87 -6.12
C LEU A 140 10.57 -13.64 -5.76
N TYR A 141 9.77 -13.72 -4.69
CA TYR A 141 8.83 -12.67 -4.28
C TYR A 141 9.30 -11.90 -3.03
N ALA A 142 10.61 -11.90 -2.74
CA ALA A 142 11.16 -11.23 -1.55
C ALA A 142 10.94 -9.71 -1.57
N ASP A 143 11.07 -9.09 -2.74
CA ASP A 143 10.77 -7.68 -2.97
C ASP A 143 9.31 -7.35 -2.68
N MET A 144 8.37 -8.15 -3.20
CA MET A 144 6.94 -8.00 -2.94
C MET A 144 6.62 -8.10 -1.45
N ALA A 145 7.20 -9.08 -0.75
CA ALA A 145 7.02 -9.28 0.69
C ALA A 145 7.53 -8.07 1.49
N ASP A 146 8.69 -7.54 1.13
CA ASP A 146 9.28 -6.37 1.79
C ASP A 146 8.48 -5.11 1.52
N MET A 147 8.08 -4.87 0.28
CA MET A 147 7.28 -3.71 -0.13
C MET A 147 5.92 -3.68 0.58
N LEU A 148 5.18 -4.79 0.61
CA LEU A 148 3.88 -4.86 1.28
C LEU A 148 3.97 -4.63 2.79
N ARG A 149 5.10 -4.97 3.41
CA ARG A 149 5.33 -4.79 4.84
C ARG A 149 5.82 -3.40 5.21
N THR A 150 6.65 -2.77 4.38
CA THR A 150 7.41 -1.57 4.72
C THR A 150 6.95 -0.31 4.03
N ARG A 151 6.08 -0.43 3.03
CA ARG A 151 5.71 0.68 2.14
C ARG A 151 4.20 0.85 2.03
N LYS A 152 3.79 2.01 1.54
CA LYS A 152 2.39 2.29 1.25
C LYS A 152 2.02 1.76 -0.13
N CYS A 153 1.51 0.52 -0.15
CA CYS A 153 1.08 -0.12 -1.38
C CYS A 153 -0.45 -0.12 -1.51
N ARG A 154 -0.95 0.16 -2.71
CA ARG A 154 -2.36 0.01 -3.06
C ARG A 154 -2.57 -1.33 -3.75
N MET A 155 -3.24 -2.26 -3.06
CA MET A 155 -3.57 -3.57 -3.62
C MET A 155 -4.64 -3.43 -4.70
N ILE A 156 -4.35 -3.98 -5.89
CA ILE A 156 -5.28 -4.02 -7.04
C ILE A 156 -5.90 -5.41 -7.13
N TYR A 157 -5.07 -6.44 -7.01
CA TYR A 157 -5.51 -7.84 -7.08
C TYR A 157 -4.63 -8.74 -6.21
N ALA A 158 -5.24 -9.68 -5.50
CA ALA A 158 -4.51 -10.76 -4.83
C ALA A 158 -5.39 -12.00 -4.71
N ARG A 159 -4.96 -13.11 -5.30
CA ARG A 159 -5.56 -14.44 -5.23
C ARG A 159 -4.49 -15.51 -5.43
N GLU A 160 -4.91 -16.77 -5.45
CA GLU A 160 -4.03 -17.92 -5.67
C GLU A 160 -3.33 -17.96 -7.04
N ASP A 161 -3.86 -17.24 -8.04
CA ASP A 161 -3.35 -17.16 -9.41
C ASP A 161 -2.45 -15.94 -9.69
N GLY A 162 -2.37 -14.97 -8.76
CA GLY A 162 -1.46 -13.84 -8.90
C GLY A 162 -1.68 -12.71 -7.90
N VAL A 163 -0.75 -11.76 -7.93
CA VAL A 163 -0.75 -10.53 -7.14
C VAL A 163 -0.42 -9.35 -8.03
N PHE A 164 -1.17 -8.25 -7.86
CA PHE A 164 -0.97 -6.99 -8.56
C PHE A 164 -1.20 -5.85 -7.59
N PHE A 165 -0.20 -4.99 -7.42
CA PHE A 165 -0.29 -3.80 -6.57
C PHE A 165 0.54 -2.66 -7.13
N ARG A 166 0.29 -1.45 -6.62
CA ARG A 166 1.05 -0.24 -6.92
C ARG A 166 1.71 0.25 -5.64
N ASP A 167 3.00 0.52 -5.71
CA ASP A 167 3.75 1.25 -4.70
C ASP A 167 3.58 2.76 -4.90
N ASP A 168 2.97 3.41 -3.92
CA ASP A 168 2.66 4.84 -3.91
C ASP A 168 3.53 5.61 -2.90
N ASP A 169 4.70 5.09 -2.52
CA ASP A 169 5.55 5.65 -1.46
C ASP A 169 6.27 6.97 -1.84
N GLY A 170 6.08 7.46 -3.06
CA GLY A 170 6.47 8.80 -3.49
C GLY A 170 7.95 9.00 -3.83
N PHE A 171 8.77 7.95 -3.87
CA PHE A 171 10.13 8.04 -4.40
C PHE A 171 10.14 8.27 -5.91
N TYR A 172 9.33 7.52 -6.64
CA TYR A 172 9.10 7.72 -8.07
C TYR A 172 7.80 8.53 -8.26
N GLU A 173 7.84 9.53 -9.13
CA GLU A 173 6.71 10.46 -9.35
C GLU A 173 5.41 9.74 -9.70
N ASN A 174 5.49 8.71 -10.54
CA ASN A 174 4.34 7.95 -11.01
C ASN A 174 4.14 6.61 -10.28
N GLY A 175 4.91 6.36 -9.20
CA GLY A 175 4.90 5.09 -8.48
C GLY A 175 5.51 3.93 -9.27
N THR A 176 5.34 2.71 -8.75
CA THR A 176 5.80 1.47 -9.38
C THR A 176 4.71 0.42 -9.30
N TYR A 177 4.34 -0.16 -10.43
CA TYR A 177 3.44 -1.31 -10.45
C TYR A 177 4.24 -2.60 -10.32
N VAL A 178 3.78 -3.49 -9.45
CA VAL A 178 4.43 -4.77 -9.16
C VAL A 178 3.45 -5.90 -9.43
N PHE A 179 3.86 -6.85 -10.24
CA PHE A 179 3.00 -7.90 -10.77
C PHE A 179 3.65 -9.27 -10.72
N ALA A 180 2.91 -10.25 -10.26
CA ALA A 180 3.25 -11.66 -10.34
C ALA A 180 2.01 -12.47 -10.69
N ALA A 181 2.16 -13.48 -11.55
CA ALA A 181 1.08 -14.40 -11.89
C ALA A 181 1.61 -15.83 -12.01
N LYS A 182 0.79 -16.81 -11.71
CA LYS A 182 1.13 -18.23 -11.76
C LYS A 182 1.63 -18.67 -13.14
N ASN A 183 1.08 -18.09 -14.22
CA ASN A 183 1.45 -18.34 -15.61
C ASN A 183 0.91 -17.22 -16.51
N GLU A 184 1.21 -17.27 -17.82
CA GLU A 184 0.76 -16.28 -18.80
C GLU A 184 -0.77 -16.18 -18.90
N THR A 185 -1.49 -17.29 -18.83
CA THR A 185 -2.97 -17.30 -18.88
C THR A 185 -3.56 -16.53 -17.69
N ALA A 186 -3.02 -16.74 -16.50
CA ALA A 186 -3.39 -15.98 -15.31
C ALA A 186 -3.03 -14.50 -15.45
N ALA A 187 -1.84 -14.19 -15.99
CA ALA A 187 -1.41 -12.81 -16.24
C ALA A 187 -2.38 -12.08 -17.15
N ARG A 188 -2.74 -12.69 -18.29
CA ARG A 188 -3.74 -12.16 -19.24
C ARG A 188 -5.07 -11.89 -18.58
N LYS A 189 -5.60 -12.89 -17.84
CA LYS A 189 -6.88 -12.76 -17.13
C LYS A 189 -6.85 -11.62 -16.11
N ILE A 190 -5.81 -11.52 -15.30
CA ILE A 190 -5.71 -10.51 -14.24
C ILE A 190 -5.66 -9.11 -14.86
N LEU A 191 -4.80 -8.88 -15.85
CA LEU A 191 -4.68 -7.55 -16.45
C LEU A 191 -5.97 -7.09 -17.14
N LEU A 192 -6.70 -7.98 -17.80
CA LEU A 192 -7.99 -7.66 -18.44
C LEU A 192 -9.10 -7.28 -17.44
N LEU A 193 -8.95 -7.58 -16.16
CA LEU A 193 -9.91 -7.18 -15.12
C LEU A 193 -9.79 -5.72 -14.68
N PHE A 194 -8.67 -5.04 -14.98
CA PHE A 194 -8.36 -3.70 -14.46
C PHE A 194 -7.92 -2.74 -15.58
N PRO A 195 -8.78 -2.49 -16.59
CA PRO A 195 -8.46 -1.57 -17.68
C PRO A 195 -8.21 -0.13 -17.21
N GLU A 196 -8.79 0.25 -16.08
CA GLU A 196 -8.59 1.55 -15.43
C GLU A 196 -7.14 1.79 -14.98
N GLU A 197 -6.34 0.75 -14.78
CA GLU A 197 -4.94 0.87 -14.40
C GLU A 197 -3.98 1.05 -15.61
N TYR A 198 -4.45 0.84 -16.84
CA TYR A 198 -3.56 0.78 -18.01
C TYR A 198 -2.77 2.07 -18.25
N GLU A 199 -3.40 3.23 -18.09
CA GLU A 199 -2.69 4.50 -18.27
C GLU A 199 -1.67 4.73 -17.14
N GLY A 200 -2.00 4.34 -15.92
CA GLY A 200 -1.06 4.36 -14.80
C GLY A 200 0.15 3.46 -15.08
N VAL A 201 -0.08 2.22 -15.51
CA VAL A 201 0.97 1.25 -15.83
C VAL A 201 1.89 1.76 -16.94
N LYS A 202 1.36 2.32 -18.02
CA LYS A 202 2.16 2.85 -19.14
C LYS A 202 3.08 4.01 -18.74
N ASN A 203 2.65 4.81 -17.76
CA ASN A 203 3.37 6.00 -17.31
C ASN A 203 4.28 5.73 -16.08
N SER A 204 4.37 4.49 -15.60
CA SER A 204 5.13 4.10 -14.40
C SER A 204 6.24 3.11 -14.72
N ALA A 205 7.07 2.78 -13.73
CA ALA A 205 7.85 1.56 -13.75
C ALA A 205 6.92 0.36 -13.51
N PHE A 206 7.21 -0.75 -14.18
CA PHE A 206 6.49 -2.01 -14.03
C PHE A 206 7.46 -3.15 -13.75
N VAL A 207 7.25 -3.83 -12.65
CA VAL A 207 8.08 -4.98 -12.21
C VAL A 207 7.24 -6.25 -12.36
N CYS A 208 7.74 -7.20 -13.14
CA CYS A 208 7.08 -8.47 -13.39
C CYS A 208 7.97 -9.65 -12.98
N HIS A 209 7.37 -10.60 -12.26
CA HIS A 209 8.05 -11.82 -11.83
C HIS A 209 7.73 -12.97 -12.78
N GLY A 210 8.79 -13.54 -13.39
CA GLY A 210 8.70 -14.61 -14.38
C GLY A 210 8.76 -14.09 -15.82
N LYS A 211 9.68 -14.69 -16.60
CA LYS A 211 10.01 -14.23 -17.95
C LYS A 211 8.84 -14.31 -18.92
N LYS A 212 8.07 -15.41 -18.92
CA LYS A 212 6.93 -15.60 -19.83
C LYS A 212 5.82 -14.58 -19.57
N GLN A 213 5.53 -14.30 -18.29
CA GLN A 213 4.55 -13.29 -17.88
C GLN A 213 5.00 -11.90 -18.30
N ALA A 214 6.31 -11.60 -18.14
CA ALA A 214 6.90 -10.32 -18.56
C ALA A 214 6.87 -10.10 -20.07
N GLU A 215 7.12 -11.11 -20.88
CA GLU A 215 7.02 -11.05 -22.34
C GLU A 215 5.59 -10.71 -22.79
N PHE A 216 4.58 -11.30 -22.14
CA PHE A 216 3.19 -10.93 -22.35
C PHE A 216 2.91 -9.47 -21.94
N CYS A 217 3.29 -9.06 -20.73
CA CYS A 217 3.10 -7.70 -20.24
C CYS A 217 3.79 -6.66 -21.13
N ARG A 218 5.02 -6.95 -21.57
CA ARG A 218 5.79 -6.12 -22.50
C ARG A 218 5.01 -5.83 -23.77
N SER A 219 4.50 -6.87 -24.40
CA SER A 219 3.72 -6.77 -25.65
C SER A 219 2.40 -6.07 -25.42
N PHE A 220 1.72 -6.36 -24.31
CA PHE A 220 0.41 -5.82 -23.98
C PHE A 220 0.42 -4.31 -23.71
N PHE A 221 1.43 -3.82 -22.97
CA PHE A 221 1.56 -2.40 -22.64
C PHE A 221 2.49 -1.60 -23.57
N GLY A 222 3.22 -2.28 -24.47
CA GLY A 222 4.16 -1.64 -25.38
C GLY A 222 5.41 -1.12 -24.68
N PHE A 223 5.94 -1.84 -23.68
CA PHE A 223 7.18 -1.48 -23.03
C PHE A 223 8.37 -1.68 -23.98
N ASP A 224 9.22 -0.65 -24.11
CA ASP A 224 10.41 -0.62 -24.97
C ASP A 224 11.72 -0.63 -24.18
N ARG A 225 11.69 -0.33 -22.87
CA ARG A 225 12.82 -0.49 -21.95
C ARG A 225 12.57 -1.70 -21.07
N VAL A 226 13.50 -2.64 -21.11
CA VAL A 226 13.42 -3.92 -20.38
C VAL A 226 14.76 -4.22 -19.75
N THR A 227 14.76 -4.56 -18.46
CA THR A 227 15.96 -4.98 -17.73
C THR A 227 15.67 -6.28 -17.01
N ASP A 228 16.35 -7.34 -17.41
CA ASP A 228 16.28 -8.66 -16.80
C ASP A 228 17.20 -8.71 -15.57
N CYS A 229 16.65 -9.11 -14.42
CA CYS A 229 17.38 -9.19 -13.16
C CYS A 229 17.24 -10.57 -12.50
N TYR A 230 18.33 -11.06 -11.92
CA TYR A 230 18.24 -12.09 -10.91
C TYR A 230 17.70 -11.50 -9.60
N GLN A 231 16.71 -12.13 -9.00
CA GLN A 231 16.30 -11.88 -7.62
C GLN A 231 17.20 -12.70 -6.70
N VAL A 232 17.83 -12.04 -5.73
CA VAL A 232 18.64 -12.70 -4.71
C VAL A 232 18.21 -12.29 -3.31
N THR A 233 18.35 -13.21 -2.34
CA THR A 233 18.05 -12.96 -0.93
C THR A 233 19.17 -13.47 -0.04
N TYR A 234 19.26 -12.93 1.18
CA TYR A 234 20.26 -13.31 2.14
C TYR A 234 19.58 -13.71 3.45
N THR A 235 19.66 -15.00 3.75
CA THR A 235 19.09 -15.60 4.97
C THR A 235 20.12 -16.40 5.75
N PRO A 236 21.33 -15.83 6.03
CA PRO A 236 22.33 -16.56 6.80
C PRO A 236 21.83 -16.82 8.24
N PRO A 237 22.24 -17.92 8.88
CA PRO A 237 21.78 -18.28 10.23
C PRO A 237 22.28 -17.29 11.30
N ALA A 238 23.38 -16.60 11.04
CA ALA A 238 23.98 -15.60 11.91
C ALA A 238 24.34 -14.34 11.11
N PRO A 239 24.62 -13.19 11.77
CA PRO A 239 25.19 -12.04 11.10
C PRO A 239 26.47 -12.39 10.34
N LEU A 240 26.63 -11.81 9.15
CA LEU A 240 27.85 -12.00 8.36
C LEU A 240 29.05 -11.36 9.08
N PRO A 241 30.23 -12.00 9.07
CA PRO A 241 31.41 -11.47 9.73
C PRO A 241 31.90 -10.20 9.05
N LEU A 242 32.28 -9.20 9.85
CA LEU A 242 32.97 -7.99 9.37
C LEU A 242 34.45 -8.11 9.69
N LYS A 243 35.30 -7.74 8.75
CA LYS A 243 36.77 -7.86 8.89
C LYS A 243 37.40 -6.75 9.75
N GLY A 244 36.64 -5.68 10.04
CA GLY A 244 37.07 -4.51 10.76
C GLY A 244 37.97 -3.56 9.95
N ALA A 245 38.10 -3.79 8.66
CA ALA A 245 38.88 -2.95 7.77
C ALA A 245 38.14 -1.64 7.38
N LEU A 246 36.83 -1.57 7.65
CA LEU A 246 35.97 -0.43 7.32
C LEU A 246 35.23 0.11 8.56
N ARG A 247 35.12 1.44 8.59
CA ARG A 247 34.19 2.18 9.44
C ARG A 247 33.03 2.65 8.58
N PHE A 248 31.80 2.54 9.10
CA PHE A 248 30.59 2.86 8.36
C PHE A 248 29.88 4.08 8.94
N GLU A 249 29.29 4.90 8.07
CA GLU A 249 28.47 6.07 8.43
C GLU A 249 27.30 6.18 7.47
N LYS A 250 26.17 6.70 7.95
CA LYS A 250 25.10 7.12 7.04
C LYS A 250 25.55 8.30 6.19
N ALA A 251 25.29 8.24 4.88
CA ALA A 251 25.57 9.36 3.97
C ALA A 251 24.88 10.65 4.42
N GLY A 252 25.56 11.77 4.22
CA GLY A 252 25.08 13.10 4.48
C GLY A 252 25.43 14.04 3.34
N GLU A 253 25.20 15.35 3.52
CA GLU A 253 25.46 16.37 2.51
C GLU A 253 26.91 16.37 1.98
N LYS A 254 27.88 16.03 2.85
CA LYS A 254 29.30 15.97 2.46
C LYS A 254 29.60 14.92 1.39
N GLN A 255 28.86 13.81 1.37
CA GLN A 255 29.06 12.71 0.43
C GLN A 255 28.12 12.79 -0.77
N LEU A 256 27.03 13.59 -0.68
CA LEU A 256 25.96 13.63 -1.66
C LEU A 256 26.46 13.93 -3.08
N GLN A 257 27.30 14.96 -3.25
CA GLN A 257 27.80 15.31 -4.58
C GLN A 257 28.63 14.18 -5.18
N THR A 258 29.51 13.55 -4.39
CA THR A 258 30.30 12.40 -4.86
C THR A 258 29.41 11.24 -5.27
N ILE A 259 28.34 10.98 -4.53
CA ILE A 259 27.37 9.90 -4.86
C ILE A 259 26.67 10.22 -6.19
N ILE A 260 26.20 11.47 -6.38
CA ILE A 260 25.55 11.92 -7.63
C ILE A 260 26.51 11.78 -8.83
N ASP A 261 27.76 12.20 -8.68
CA ASP A 261 28.75 12.19 -9.75
C ASP A 261 29.20 10.76 -10.15
N THR A 262 29.03 9.79 -9.26
CA THR A 262 29.55 8.44 -9.43
C THR A 262 28.51 7.35 -9.63
N TYR A 263 27.21 7.65 -9.43
CA TYR A 263 26.12 6.69 -9.60
C TYR A 263 25.12 7.15 -10.66
N ALA A 264 25.10 6.47 -11.80
CA ALA A 264 24.33 6.90 -12.97
C ALA A 264 22.96 6.19 -13.15
N LEU A 265 22.64 5.18 -12.33
CA LEU A 265 21.39 4.41 -12.48
C LEU A 265 20.18 5.07 -11.80
N GLU A 266 20.43 6.07 -10.93
CA GLU A 266 19.37 6.84 -10.27
C GLU A 266 19.51 8.32 -10.60
N SER A 267 18.37 9.02 -10.62
CA SER A 267 18.37 10.47 -10.81
C SER A 267 19.02 11.20 -9.63
N PRO A 268 19.61 12.38 -9.83
CA PRO A 268 20.12 13.20 -8.74
C PRO A 268 19.07 13.47 -7.65
N ASP A 269 17.80 13.65 -8.01
CA ASP A 269 16.71 13.91 -7.06
C ASP A 269 16.38 12.65 -6.24
N THR A 270 16.38 11.48 -6.85
CA THR A 270 16.25 10.20 -6.14
C THR A 270 17.40 10.02 -5.15
N LEU A 271 18.65 10.27 -5.56
CA LEU A 271 19.82 10.15 -4.68
C LEU A 271 19.75 11.13 -3.49
N ARG A 272 19.28 12.37 -3.69
CA ARG A 272 19.02 13.32 -2.59
C ARG A 272 18.00 12.79 -1.61
N LYS A 273 16.89 12.24 -2.10
CA LYS A 273 15.85 11.61 -1.25
C LYS A 273 16.41 10.42 -0.47
N LEU A 274 17.21 9.56 -1.10
CA LEU A 274 17.83 8.40 -0.43
C LEU A 274 18.82 8.81 0.66
N VAL A 275 19.66 9.83 0.42
CA VAL A 275 20.57 10.38 1.45
C VAL A 275 19.78 11.00 2.61
N ALA A 276 18.75 11.78 2.32
CA ALA A 276 17.88 12.37 3.35
C ALA A 276 17.17 11.28 4.19
N ALA A 277 16.73 10.21 3.55
CA ALA A 277 16.10 9.04 4.19
C ALA A 277 17.10 8.09 4.88
N LYS A 278 18.42 8.40 4.91
CA LYS A 278 19.47 7.57 5.50
C LYS A 278 19.56 6.15 4.91
N LYS A 279 19.26 6.01 3.63
CA LYS A 279 19.25 4.73 2.91
C LYS A 279 20.62 4.36 2.32
N ILE A 280 21.63 5.24 2.41
CA ILE A 280 22.97 5.02 1.89
C ILE A 280 23.98 5.00 3.03
N ASN A 281 24.83 3.98 3.04
CA ASN A 281 25.97 3.80 3.96
C ASN A 281 27.28 4.10 3.23
N CYS A 282 28.11 4.95 3.81
CA CYS A 282 29.44 5.28 3.35
C CYS A 282 30.47 4.47 4.14
N ALA A 283 31.51 3.98 3.47
CA ALA A 283 32.60 3.22 4.05
C ALA A 283 33.91 4.01 4.02
N TYR A 284 34.64 3.95 5.12
CA TYR A 284 35.95 4.57 5.31
C TYR A 284 36.96 3.50 5.75
N ALA A 285 38.13 3.45 5.11
CA ALA A 285 39.19 2.55 5.55
C ALA A 285 39.61 2.91 6.99
N THR A 286 39.83 1.90 7.82
CA THR A 286 40.30 2.10 9.22
C THR A 286 41.80 2.31 9.29
N ASP A 287 42.54 1.85 8.28
CA ASP A 287 43.99 2.07 8.18
C ASP A 287 44.27 3.58 7.97
N ALA A 288 45.39 4.03 8.51
CA ALA A 288 45.89 5.37 8.28
C ALA A 288 46.10 5.60 6.78
N ASP A 289 45.80 6.81 6.28
CA ASP A 289 46.14 7.18 4.92
C ASP A 289 47.70 7.22 4.74
N GLU A 290 48.11 7.39 3.46
CA GLU A 290 49.56 7.47 3.13
C GLU A 290 50.29 8.60 3.88
N ASP A 291 49.51 9.59 4.41
CA ASP A 291 50.00 10.71 5.19
C ASP A 291 49.89 10.47 6.71
N GLY A 292 49.50 9.27 7.16
CA GLY A 292 49.39 8.88 8.57
C GLY A 292 48.16 9.47 9.30
N ASN A 293 47.16 10.04 8.60
CA ASN A 293 45.96 10.59 9.21
C ASN A 293 44.94 9.48 9.57
N ALA A 294 44.57 9.41 10.85
CA ALA A 294 43.59 8.45 11.38
C ALA A 294 42.13 8.66 10.93
N ARG A 295 41.84 9.56 10.00
CA ARG A 295 40.47 9.87 9.59
C ARG A 295 39.89 8.89 8.56
N GLY A 296 40.66 7.97 8.05
CA GLY A 296 40.26 6.96 7.07
C GLY A 296 39.84 7.56 5.72
N ASN A 297 40.30 6.97 4.64
CA ASN A 297 39.88 7.37 3.30
C ASN A 297 38.43 6.93 3.02
N PHE A 298 37.61 7.81 2.43
CA PHE A 298 36.31 7.45 1.87
C PHE A 298 36.52 6.47 0.71
N VAL A 299 36.19 5.19 0.89
CA VAL A 299 36.50 4.11 -0.04
C VAL A 299 35.36 3.74 -0.97
N GLY A 300 34.13 4.07 -0.56
CA GLY A 300 32.93 3.73 -1.33
C GLY A 300 31.65 3.78 -0.50
N TYR A 301 30.57 3.35 -1.11
CA TYR A 301 29.25 3.36 -0.49
C TYR A 301 28.40 2.20 -1.00
N ILE A 302 27.31 1.91 -0.25
CA ILE A 302 26.23 0.99 -0.62
C ILE A 302 24.93 1.58 -0.11
N GLY A 303 23.81 1.20 -0.71
CA GLY A 303 22.50 1.66 -0.25
C GLY A 303 21.36 0.73 -0.58
N GLN A 304 20.16 1.25 -0.37
CA GLN A 304 18.93 0.64 -0.83
C GLN A 304 18.31 1.53 -1.90
N HIS A 305 17.86 0.91 -2.99
CA HIS A 305 17.03 1.57 -3.99
C HIS A 305 15.68 2.02 -3.39
N PRO A 306 14.94 2.88 -4.07
CA PRO A 306 13.63 3.35 -3.57
C PRO A 306 12.71 2.24 -3.14
N GLU A 307 12.64 1.13 -3.86
CA GLU A 307 11.79 -0.03 -3.57
C GLU A 307 12.30 -0.92 -2.43
N GLY A 308 13.53 -0.67 -1.93
CA GLY A 308 14.10 -1.38 -0.79
C GLY A 308 15.16 -2.43 -1.16
N SER A 309 15.40 -2.73 -2.44
CA SER A 309 16.48 -3.64 -2.85
C SER A 309 17.84 -3.08 -2.50
N MET A 310 18.77 -3.93 -2.10
CA MET A 310 20.17 -3.54 -1.92
C MET A 310 20.80 -3.24 -3.27
N GLY A 311 21.56 -2.15 -3.32
CA GLY A 311 22.27 -1.71 -4.53
C GLY A 311 23.15 -0.52 -4.25
N LEU A 312 23.34 0.35 -5.23
CA LEU A 312 24.21 1.52 -5.14
C LEU A 312 25.64 1.18 -4.68
N LEU A 313 26.07 -0.09 -4.82
CA LEU A 313 27.41 -0.53 -4.38
C LEU A 313 28.49 0.03 -5.30
N LEU A 314 29.30 0.90 -4.74
CA LEU A 314 30.49 1.43 -5.41
C LEU A 314 31.71 1.38 -4.49
N ILE A 315 32.81 0.80 -4.97
CA ILE A 315 34.16 1.00 -4.40
C ILE A 315 34.97 1.82 -5.41
N PHE A 316 35.51 2.93 -4.96
CA PHE A 316 36.31 3.80 -5.82
C PHE A 316 37.51 3.06 -6.41
N PRO A 317 37.91 3.33 -7.67
CA PRO A 317 38.91 2.54 -8.39
C PRO A 317 40.19 2.27 -7.61
N LYS A 318 40.73 3.28 -6.94
CA LYS A 318 42.00 3.18 -6.15
C LYS A 318 41.91 2.25 -4.93
N PHE A 319 40.69 1.92 -4.45
CA PHE A 319 40.45 1.09 -3.29
C PHE A 319 39.89 -0.32 -3.63
N ARG A 320 39.86 -0.68 -4.89
CA ARG A 320 39.39 -2.00 -5.33
C ARG A 320 40.42 -3.08 -4.99
N ARG A 321 39.95 -4.34 -4.92
CA ARG A 321 40.75 -5.55 -4.67
C ARG A 321 41.30 -5.70 -3.24
N HIS A 322 40.77 -4.91 -2.29
CA HIS A 322 41.09 -5.03 -0.86
C HIS A 322 40.00 -5.78 -0.06
N GLY A 323 38.97 -6.33 -0.73
CA GLY A 323 37.86 -7.02 -0.05
C GLY A 323 36.78 -6.09 0.52
N TYR A 324 36.88 -4.78 0.32
CA TYR A 324 35.96 -3.77 0.86
C TYR A 324 34.53 -3.92 0.37
N ALA A 325 34.31 -4.36 -0.88
CA ALA A 325 32.95 -4.59 -1.39
C ALA A 325 32.22 -5.68 -0.60
N GLU A 326 32.92 -6.77 -0.27
CA GLU A 326 32.37 -7.87 0.53
C GLU A 326 32.01 -7.41 1.95
N GLU A 327 32.88 -6.67 2.62
CA GLU A 327 32.64 -6.18 3.98
C GLU A 327 31.51 -5.14 4.01
N LEU A 328 31.48 -4.23 3.05
CA LEU A 328 30.45 -3.20 2.95
C LEU A 328 29.06 -3.82 2.67
N GLU A 329 28.98 -4.82 1.81
CA GLU A 329 27.72 -5.53 1.53
C GLU A 329 27.30 -6.41 2.72
N SER A 330 28.25 -7.09 3.38
CA SER A 330 27.98 -7.82 4.65
C SER A 330 27.41 -6.91 5.73
N TYR A 331 27.93 -5.70 5.87
CA TYR A 331 27.41 -4.68 6.78
C TYR A 331 25.96 -4.32 6.42
N GLN A 332 25.66 -4.02 5.14
CA GLN A 332 24.32 -3.68 4.69
C GLN A 332 23.31 -4.82 4.92
N ILE A 333 23.71 -6.07 4.64
CA ILE A 333 22.90 -7.27 4.91
C ILE A 333 22.56 -7.34 6.39
N ASN A 334 23.55 -7.15 7.26
CA ASN A 334 23.36 -7.22 8.71
C ASN A 334 22.43 -6.09 9.21
N GLU A 335 22.55 -4.86 8.69
CA GLU A 335 21.65 -3.76 9.05
C GLU A 335 20.19 -4.09 8.70
N ILE A 336 19.91 -4.51 7.46
CA ILE A 336 18.55 -4.82 7.03
C ILE A 336 17.96 -5.97 7.84
N ARG A 337 18.77 -6.98 8.18
CA ARG A 337 18.34 -8.08 9.04
C ARG A 337 18.06 -7.64 10.48
N ALA A 338 18.82 -6.70 11.01
CA ALA A 338 18.58 -6.12 12.34
C ALA A 338 17.24 -5.37 12.40
N GLU A 339 16.76 -4.84 11.25
CA GLU A 339 15.41 -4.28 11.10
C GLU A 339 14.30 -5.37 11.03
N GLY A 340 14.66 -6.66 11.11
CA GLY A 340 13.73 -7.79 10.96
C GLY A 340 13.26 -8.01 9.52
N ARG A 341 13.95 -7.45 8.53
CA ARG A 341 13.67 -7.57 7.10
C ARG A 341 14.53 -8.66 6.45
N THR A 342 14.09 -9.16 5.31
CA THR A 342 14.91 -10.03 4.46
C THR A 342 15.67 -9.17 3.46
N PRO A 343 17.02 -9.12 3.53
CA PRO A 343 17.82 -8.41 2.54
C PRO A 343 17.65 -9.08 1.18
N TYR A 344 17.42 -8.27 0.13
CA TYR A 344 17.31 -8.73 -1.24
C TYR A 344 17.94 -7.74 -2.22
N ALA A 345 18.29 -8.21 -3.40
CA ALA A 345 18.79 -7.38 -4.49
C ALA A 345 18.29 -7.87 -5.85
N HIS A 346 18.11 -6.92 -6.75
CA HIS A 346 17.90 -7.16 -8.19
C HIS A 346 19.22 -6.98 -8.93
N ILE A 347 19.77 -8.05 -9.49
CA ILE A 347 21.06 -8.01 -10.15
C ILE A 347 20.87 -8.17 -11.66
N ILE A 348 21.20 -7.13 -12.41
CA ILE A 348 21.15 -7.17 -13.88
C ILE A 348 21.93 -8.39 -14.38
N THR A 349 21.35 -9.17 -15.28
CA THR A 349 21.83 -10.50 -15.66
C THR A 349 23.22 -10.53 -16.28
N ASP A 350 23.72 -9.42 -16.82
CA ASP A 350 25.06 -9.25 -17.37
C ASP A 350 26.08 -8.64 -16.38
N ASN A 351 25.65 -8.31 -15.15
CA ASN A 351 26.56 -7.80 -14.11
C ASN A 351 27.31 -8.94 -13.39
N PHE A 352 28.22 -9.59 -14.10
CA PHE A 352 28.99 -10.73 -13.60
C PHE A 352 29.82 -10.43 -12.33
N LYS A 353 30.21 -9.16 -12.12
CA LYS A 353 30.96 -8.77 -10.90
C LYS A 353 30.07 -8.84 -9.67
N SER A 354 28.85 -8.31 -9.77
CA SER A 354 27.86 -8.40 -8.71
C SER A 354 27.47 -9.86 -8.46
N ILE A 355 27.15 -10.62 -9.51
CA ILE A 355 26.80 -12.04 -9.41
C ILE A 355 27.87 -12.85 -8.67
N SER A 356 29.16 -12.60 -8.96
CA SER A 356 30.28 -13.29 -8.30
C SER A 356 30.36 -12.91 -6.81
N LEU A 357 30.11 -11.66 -6.45
CA LEU A 357 30.09 -11.21 -5.07
C LEU A 357 28.91 -11.84 -4.29
N GLN A 358 27.72 -11.90 -4.88
CA GLN A 358 26.55 -12.51 -4.29
C GLN A 358 26.77 -14.01 -3.98
N LYS A 359 27.35 -14.74 -4.92
CA LYS A 359 27.71 -16.16 -4.70
C LYS A 359 28.67 -16.31 -3.53
N LYS A 360 29.66 -15.42 -3.41
CA LYS A 360 30.63 -15.42 -2.31
C LYS A 360 29.97 -15.14 -0.94
N LEU A 361 28.95 -14.28 -0.92
CA LEU A 361 28.19 -13.94 0.28
C LEU A 361 27.11 -15.00 0.64
N GLY A 362 26.97 -16.07 -0.15
CA GLY A 362 26.00 -17.14 0.09
C GLY A 362 24.56 -16.74 -0.18
N ALA A 363 24.34 -15.85 -1.17
CA ALA A 363 22.99 -15.46 -1.56
C ALA A 363 22.19 -16.63 -2.14
N ASN A 364 20.90 -16.70 -1.80
CA ASN A 364 19.94 -17.56 -2.47
C ASN A 364 19.47 -16.84 -3.74
N VAL A 365 19.53 -17.52 -4.87
CA VAL A 365 19.10 -16.98 -6.17
C VAL A 365 17.76 -17.61 -6.56
N ALA A 366 16.82 -16.78 -7.00
CA ALA A 366 15.54 -17.27 -7.52
C ALA A 366 15.73 -18.09 -8.79
N ASP A 367 14.83 -19.02 -9.02
CA ASP A 367 14.77 -19.88 -10.21
C ASP A 367 14.21 -19.18 -11.45
N GLU A 368 13.54 -18.06 -11.28
CA GLU A 368 12.98 -17.20 -12.32
C GLU A 368 13.52 -15.76 -12.20
N LEU A 369 13.38 -14.98 -13.26
CA LEU A 369 13.83 -13.60 -13.32
C LEU A 369 12.76 -12.63 -12.83
N VAL A 370 13.21 -11.50 -12.30
CA VAL A 370 12.44 -10.27 -12.10
C VAL A 370 12.78 -9.31 -13.23
N ILE A 371 11.77 -8.83 -13.92
CA ILE A 371 11.90 -8.00 -15.10
C ILE A 371 11.34 -6.60 -14.83
N TRP A 372 12.22 -5.61 -14.93
CA TRP A 372 11.85 -4.20 -14.86
C TRP A 372 11.53 -3.70 -16.27
N MET A 373 10.38 -3.04 -16.41
CA MET A 373 9.90 -2.55 -17.69
C MET A 373 9.38 -1.11 -17.57
N SER A 374 9.55 -0.36 -18.65
CA SER A 374 8.98 0.98 -18.77
C SER A 374 8.91 1.39 -20.24
N ARG A 375 8.27 2.53 -20.50
CA ARG A 375 8.27 3.17 -21.81
C ARG A 375 9.24 4.35 -21.82
N SER A 376 9.93 4.57 -22.93
CA SER A 376 10.88 5.69 -23.11
C SER A 376 10.19 7.05 -23.19
N ASP A 377 8.91 7.10 -23.62
CA ASP A 377 8.13 8.34 -23.76
C ASP A 377 7.60 8.90 -22.42
N ARG A 378 7.65 8.10 -21.33
CA ARG A 378 7.21 8.58 -19.99
C ARG A 378 8.10 9.71 -19.44
N GLU A 379 9.35 9.80 -19.87
CA GLU A 379 10.32 10.81 -19.39
C GLU A 379 10.14 12.18 -20.06
N LYS A 380 9.23 12.28 -21.05
CA LYS A 380 9.00 13.52 -21.82
C LYS A 380 7.81 14.35 -21.30
N LYS A 381 7.11 13.89 -20.28
CA LYS A 381 6.01 14.60 -19.65
C LYS A 381 6.40 15.13 -18.28
#